data_71554d434b9317ffb1f1c2de5c715ad8
#
_entry.id   71554d434b9317ffb1f1c2de5c715ad8
#
_cell.length_a   1.000
_cell.length_b   1.000
_cell.length_c   1.000
_cell.angle_alpha   90.00
_cell.angle_beta   90.00
_cell.angle_gamma   90.00
#
_symmetry.space_group_name_H-M   'P 1'
#
loop_
_entity.id
_entity.type
_entity.pdbx_description
1 polymer ?
#
loop_
_entity_poly.entity_id
_entity_poly.type
_entity_poly.pdbx_seq_one_letter_code
_entity_poly.pdbx_strand_id
1 'polypeptide(L)'
;MKNIQNLSFFGVCLAFVVIALGAWTRLVDAGLGCPDWPGCYGFVVFPTNEAEIALAESRYPSFPYDINKAIPEVVHRYFAASLGLLAIFLTYFSFKLKEKNNIKWWSLGLLIFICCQGLFGYLTVSLKLLPIIVTLHLFGGFTTLTLFFYIFLRSGNFKSVDVMKIPHLKVISAVAFVALLIQIFLGVWTSTNYASLACADFPTCQGTYIPEMDFKNGFNLYQEVGPNYLYGLLDNPARVAIHYSHRVSAILLTIIFLILMSKLWFSVAAPMASTLGILLLTQITLGIINVVYVLPLYVAIGHNLVAALLLLAVFSVNHLAWKK
;
A
#
# COMPACT_ATOMS: atom_id res chain seq x y z
N MET A 1 -2.75 -29.13 -1.67
CA MET A 1 -2.87 -28.01 -0.70
C MET A 1 -1.51 -27.42 -0.30
N LYS A 2 -0.52 -28.22 0.17
CA LYS A 2 0.79 -27.71 0.65
C LYS A 2 1.52 -26.80 -0.38
N ASN A 3 1.53 -27.17 -1.65
CA ASN A 3 2.16 -26.35 -2.70
C ASN A 3 1.46 -24.99 -2.88
N ILE A 4 0.12 -24.96 -2.82
CA ILE A 4 -0.65 -23.71 -2.88
C ILE A 4 -0.33 -22.81 -1.67
N GLN A 5 -0.27 -23.43 -0.48
CA GLN A 5 0.09 -22.71 0.74
C GLN A 5 1.49 -22.09 0.64
N ASN A 6 2.49 -22.85 0.18
CA ASN A 6 3.85 -22.35 0.03
C ASN A 6 3.94 -21.23 -1.02
N LEU A 7 3.29 -21.42 -2.19
CA LEU A 7 3.25 -20.39 -3.24
C LEU A 7 2.56 -19.11 -2.77
N SER A 8 1.43 -19.24 -2.07
CA SER A 8 0.72 -18.05 -1.56
C SER A 8 1.50 -17.37 -0.44
N PHE A 9 2.20 -18.11 0.44
CA PHE A 9 3.10 -17.52 1.44
C PHE A 9 4.26 -16.78 0.79
N PHE A 10 4.91 -17.38 -0.21
CA PHE A 10 5.94 -16.71 -0.98
C PHE A 10 5.40 -15.44 -1.67
N GLY A 11 4.14 -15.50 -2.19
CA GLY A 11 3.45 -14.35 -2.75
C GLY A 11 3.22 -13.22 -1.74
N VAL A 12 2.89 -13.55 -0.49
CA VAL A 12 2.81 -12.56 0.61
C VAL A 12 4.17 -11.89 0.82
N CYS A 13 5.25 -12.67 0.95
CA CYS A 13 6.60 -12.12 1.16
C CYS A 13 7.03 -11.23 -0.02
N LEU A 14 6.82 -11.69 -1.26
CA LEU A 14 7.16 -10.94 -2.46
C LEU A 14 6.32 -9.66 -2.59
N ALA A 15 5.02 -9.70 -2.24
CA ALA A 15 4.17 -8.51 -2.25
C ALA A 15 4.63 -7.45 -1.24
N PHE A 16 5.14 -7.85 -0.06
CA PHE A 16 5.79 -6.92 0.88
C PHE A 16 7.01 -6.23 0.25
N VAL A 17 7.85 -6.99 -0.46
CA VAL A 17 9.01 -6.41 -1.17
C VAL A 17 8.55 -5.44 -2.24
N VAL A 18 7.54 -5.79 -3.04
CA VAL A 18 6.97 -4.91 -4.09
C VAL A 18 6.40 -3.62 -3.48
N ILE A 19 5.69 -3.70 -2.35
CA ILE A 19 5.17 -2.53 -1.64
C ILE A 19 6.32 -1.64 -1.14
N ALA A 20 7.38 -2.23 -0.56
CA ALA A 20 8.55 -1.48 -0.11
C ALA A 20 9.26 -0.75 -1.26
N LEU A 21 9.45 -1.45 -2.40
CA LEU A 21 10.07 -0.88 -3.60
C LEU A 21 9.20 0.23 -4.22
N GLY A 22 7.87 0.07 -4.26
CA GLY A 22 6.96 1.10 -4.72
C GLY A 22 6.96 2.33 -3.79
N ALA A 23 7.02 2.13 -2.48
CA ALA A 23 7.17 3.22 -1.52
C ALA A 23 8.53 3.94 -1.69
N TRP A 24 9.62 3.19 -1.90
CA TRP A 24 10.93 3.75 -2.20
C TRP A 24 10.88 4.61 -3.47
N THR A 25 10.40 4.05 -4.60
CA THR A 25 10.24 4.79 -5.87
C THR A 25 9.49 6.10 -5.67
N ARG A 26 8.40 6.08 -4.88
CA ARG A 26 7.59 7.25 -4.59
C ARG A 26 8.33 8.29 -3.73
N LEU A 27 9.05 7.85 -2.70
CA LEU A 27 9.71 8.72 -1.72
C LEU A 27 11.00 9.38 -2.24
N VAL A 28 11.64 8.79 -3.26
CA VAL A 28 12.80 9.38 -3.94
C VAL A 28 12.41 10.12 -5.23
N ASP A 29 11.12 10.39 -5.42
CA ASP A 29 10.57 11.10 -6.60
C ASP A 29 10.96 10.44 -7.94
N ALA A 30 11.05 9.10 -7.93
CA ALA A 30 11.45 8.29 -9.08
C ALA A 30 10.28 7.74 -9.91
N GLY A 31 9.04 8.16 -9.64
CA GLY A 31 7.87 7.62 -10.32
C GLY A 31 7.72 8.04 -11.79
N LEU A 32 8.58 8.92 -12.30
CA LEU A 32 8.76 9.28 -13.71
C LEU A 32 10.24 9.18 -14.09
N GLY A 33 10.98 8.25 -13.51
CA GLY A 33 12.37 7.96 -13.84
C GLY A 33 12.55 7.28 -15.20
N CYS A 34 11.47 6.68 -15.74
CA CYS A 34 11.42 6.09 -17.08
C CYS A 34 10.26 6.73 -17.86
N PRO A 35 10.51 7.34 -19.03
CA PRO A 35 9.48 8.01 -19.83
C PRO A 35 8.54 7.04 -20.53
N ASP A 36 8.91 5.77 -20.66
CA ASP A 36 8.20 4.72 -21.40
C ASP A 36 7.87 3.50 -20.51
N TRP A 37 7.07 2.62 -21.06
CA TRP A 37 6.66 1.37 -20.43
C TRP A 37 6.44 0.30 -21.51
N PRO A 38 6.81 -0.98 -21.33
CA PRO A 38 7.33 -1.62 -20.10
C PRO A 38 8.83 -1.41 -19.86
N GLY A 39 9.59 -0.94 -20.82
CA GLY A 39 11.02 -0.64 -20.73
C GLY A 39 11.34 0.67 -20.01
N CYS A 40 12.57 1.14 -20.20
CA CYS A 40 13.06 2.40 -19.67
C CYS A 40 13.99 3.07 -20.70
N TYR A 41 13.60 4.23 -21.23
CA TYR A 41 14.28 4.94 -22.32
C TYR A 41 14.46 4.11 -23.61
N GLY A 42 13.52 3.21 -23.90
CA GLY A 42 13.59 2.31 -25.06
C GLY A 42 14.48 1.10 -24.86
N PHE A 43 15.01 0.87 -23.65
CA PHE A 43 15.79 -0.31 -23.28
C PHE A 43 14.97 -1.25 -22.38
N VAL A 44 15.38 -2.53 -22.34
CA VAL A 44 14.72 -3.52 -21.48
C VAL A 44 14.91 -3.16 -20.00
N VAL A 45 16.12 -2.73 -19.60
CA VAL A 45 16.40 -2.31 -18.21
C VAL A 45 16.50 -0.78 -18.18
N PHE A 46 17.65 -0.22 -18.42
CA PHE A 46 17.94 1.23 -18.54
C PHE A 46 19.29 1.40 -19.23
N PRO A 47 19.60 2.59 -19.80
CA PRO A 47 20.92 2.88 -20.39
C PRO A 47 22.05 2.69 -19.39
N THR A 48 23.16 2.06 -19.82
CA THR A 48 24.30 1.72 -18.93
C THR A 48 25.62 2.34 -19.35
N ASN A 49 25.72 2.80 -20.60
CA ASN A 49 26.95 3.41 -21.13
C ASN A 49 26.64 4.74 -21.84
N GLU A 50 27.66 5.55 -22.12
CA GLU A 50 27.52 6.89 -22.68
C GLU A 50 26.76 6.90 -24.02
N ALA A 51 26.99 5.93 -24.89
CA ALA A 51 26.31 5.83 -26.19
C ALA A 51 24.81 5.54 -26.02
N GLU A 52 24.44 4.67 -25.08
CA GLU A 52 23.05 4.37 -24.76
C GLU A 52 22.36 5.58 -24.10
N ILE A 53 23.07 6.30 -23.21
CA ILE A 53 22.57 7.51 -22.55
C ILE A 53 22.31 8.60 -23.61
N ALA A 54 23.24 8.86 -24.50
CA ALA A 54 23.09 9.83 -25.60
C ALA A 54 21.91 9.47 -26.52
N LEU A 55 21.71 8.16 -26.81
CA LEU A 55 20.60 7.68 -27.57
C LEU A 55 19.26 7.85 -26.82
N ALA A 56 19.24 7.58 -25.52
CA ALA A 56 18.07 7.77 -24.66
C ALA A 56 17.65 9.25 -24.64
N GLU A 57 18.57 10.17 -24.39
CA GLU A 57 18.31 11.60 -24.37
C GLU A 57 17.87 12.15 -25.74
N SER A 58 18.41 11.60 -26.84
CA SER A 58 17.95 11.95 -28.18
C SER A 58 16.51 11.49 -28.48
N ARG A 59 16.10 10.35 -27.93
CA ARG A 59 14.72 9.81 -28.09
C ARG A 59 13.70 10.50 -27.19
N TYR A 60 14.13 10.91 -26.00
CA TYR A 60 13.28 11.50 -24.96
C TYR A 60 13.82 12.86 -24.47
N PRO A 61 13.91 13.89 -25.33
CA PRO A 61 14.58 15.14 -25.01
C PRO A 61 13.93 15.91 -23.84
N SER A 62 12.65 15.64 -23.55
CA SER A 62 11.94 16.25 -22.41
C SER A 62 12.15 15.53 -21.09
N PHE A 63 12.91 14.41 -21.08
CA PHE A 63 13.16 13.58 -19.91
C PHE A 63 14.67 13.32 -19.80
N PRO A 64 15.45 14.19 -19.11
CA PRO A 64 16.88 13.96 -18.90
C PRO A 64 17.11 12.66 -18.13
N TYR A 65 18.10 11.90 -18.54
CA TYR A 65 18.40 10.61 -17.91
C TYR A 65 18.99 10.82 -16.50
N ASP A 66 18.37 10.17 -15.51
CA ASP A 66 18.86 10.10 -14.13
C ASP A 66 18.81 8.66 -13.63
N ILE A 67 19.97 8.04 -13.49
CA ILE A 67 20.10 6.66 -13.03
C ILE A 67 19.53 6.44 -11.62
N ASN A 68 19.59 7.45 -10.74
CA ASN A 68 19.06 7.36 -9.38
C ASN A 68 17.53 7.30 -9.35
N LYS A 69 16.87 7.75 -10.43
CA LYS A 69 15.43 7.65 -10.62
C LYS A 69 15.05 6.42 -11.44
N ALA A 70 15.85 6.08 -12.45
CA ALA A 70 15.58 4.90 -13.29
C ALA A 70 15.67 3.59 -12.50
N ILE A 71 16.69 3.42 -11.63
CA ILE A 71 16.88 2.19 -10.84
C ILE A 71 15.68 1.85 -9.95
N PRO A 72 15.16 2.74 -9.06
CA PRO A 72 14.04 2.39 -8.21
C PRO A 72 12.80 1.98 -8.99
N GLU A 73 12.52 2.68 -10.09
CA GLU A 73 11.35 2.41 -10.92
C GLU A 73 11.47 1.07 -11.66
N VAL A 74 12.61 0.80 -12.30
CA VAL A 74 12.85 -0.46 -13.03
C VAL A 74 12.84 -1.65 -12.08
N VAL A 75 13.53 -1.56 -10.93
CA VAL A 75 13.54 -2.62 -9.92
C VAL A 75 12.13 -2.93 -9.44
N HIS A 76 11.33 -1.90 -9.13
CA HIS A 76 9.92 -2.09 -8.74
C HIS A 76 9.13 -2.82 -9.82
N ARG A 77 9.25 -2.43 -11.09
CA ARG A 77 8.56 -3.07 -12.24
C ARG A 77 8.91 -4.56 -12.37
N TYR A 78 10.19 -4.93 -12.25
CA TYR A 78 10.62 -6.33 -12.35
C TYR A 78 10.11 -7.20 -11.20
N PHE A 79 10.16 -6.69 -9.98
CA PHE A 79 9.60 -7.41 -8.83
C PHE A 79 8.07 -7.54 -8.94
N ALA A 80 7.37 -6.52 -9.44
CA ALA A 80 5.93 -6.59 -9.71
C ALA A 80 5.60 -7.61 -10.81
N ALA A 81 6.40 -7.67 -11.89
CA ALA A 81 6.25 -8.68 -12.93
C ALA A 81 6.48 -10.11 -12.39
N SER A 82 7.47 -10.30 -11.52
CA SER A 82 7.72 -11.58 -10.84
C SER A 82 6.53 -12.01 -9.98
N LEU A 83 5.86 -11.06 -9.32
CA LEU A 83 4.64 -11.33 -8.56
C LEU A 83 3.48 -11.77 -9.49
N GLY A 84 3.37 -11.17 -10.68
CA GLY A 84 2.43 -11.58 -11.72
C GLY A 84 2.70 -13.01 -12.21
N LEU A 85 3.97 -13.35 -12.46
CA LEU A 85 4.37 -14.70 -12.86
C LEU A 85 4.02 -15.73 -11.76
N LEU A 86 4.26 -15.38 -10.50
CA LEU A 86 3.89 -16.22 -9.36
C LEU A 86 2.38 -16.47 -9.30
N ALA A 87 1.56 -15.45 -9.58
CA ALA A 87 0.10 -15.58 -9.62
C ALA A 87 -0.37 -16.51 -10.75
N ILE A 88 0.31 -16.52 -11.90
CA ILE A 88 0.06 -17.49 -12.99
C ILE A 88 0.30 -18.91 -12.47
N PHE A 89 1.45 -19.18 -11.86
CA PHE A 89 1.75 -20.50 -11.29
C PHE A 89 0.76 -20.91 -10.20
N LEU A 90 0.43 -19.99 -9.27
CA LEU A 90 -0.55 -20.23 -8.23
C LEU A 90 -1.91 -20.62 -8.82
N THR A 91 -2.37 -19.90 -9.84
CA THR A 91 -3.64 -20.17 -10.54
C THR A 91 -3.59 -21.55 -11.21
N TYR A 92 -2.53 -21.81 -11.99
CA TYR A 92 -2.36 -23.09 -12.68
C TYR A 92 -2.41 -24.31 -11.72
N PHE A 93 -1.65 -24.25 -10.62
CA PHE A 93 -1.67 -25.33 -9.63
C PHE A 93 -2.99 -25.42 -8.89
N SER A 94 -3.69 -24.30 -8.66
CA SER A 94 -5.01 -24.29 -8.00
C SER A 94 -6.08 -24.99 -8.84
N PHE A 95 -6.02 -24.88 -10.17
CA PHE A 95 -6.94 -25.57 -11.08
C PHE A 95 -6.65 -27.09 -11.17
N LYS A 96 -5.43 -27.53 -10.86
CA LYS A 96 -5.07 -28.95 -10.79
C LYS A 96 -5.51 -29.64 -9.50
N LEU A 97 -6.00 -28.91 -8.48
CA LEU A 97 -6.52 -29.53 -7.27
C LEU A 97 -7.81 -30.29 -7.58
N LYS A 98 -7.87 -31.55 -7.10
CA LYS A 98 -9.08 -32.39 -7.19
C LYS A 98 -10.14 -32.01 -6.15
N GLU A 99 -9.79 -31.21 -5.15
CA GLU A 99 -10.70 -30.82 -4.07
C GLU A 99 -11.72 -29.79 -4.54
N LYS A 100 -13.00 -29.97 -4.10
CA LYS A 100 -14.10 -29.03 -4.34
C LYS A 100 -13.99 -27.79 -3.42
N ASN A 101 -12.89 -27.03 -3.54
CA ASN A 101 -12.73 -25.79 -2.81
C ASN A 101 -12.71 -24.59 -3.79
N ASN A 102 -13.06 -23.41 -3.28
CA ASN A 102 -13.14 -22.20 -4.09
C ASN A 102 -11.77 -21.53 -4.32
N ILE A 103 -10.65 -22.14 -3.89
CA ILE A 103 -9.30 -21.54 -4.00
C ILE A 103 -8.94 -21.21 -5.45
N LYS A 104 -9.31 -22.08 -6.40
CA LYS A 104 -9.06 -21.84 -7.82
C LYS A 104 -9.67 -20.54 -8.34
N TRP A 105 -10.86 -20.17 -7.89
CA TRP A 105 -11.52 -18.96 -8.28
C TRP A 105 -10.91 -17.71 -7.62
N TRP A 106 -10.45 -17.85 -6.37
CA TRP A 106 -9.69 -16.80 -5.69
C TRP A 106 -8.33 -16.56 -6.33
N SER A 107 -7.64 -17.63 -6.77
CA SER A 107 -6.36 -17.51 -7.48
C SER A 107 -6.55 -16.87 -8.86
N LEU A 108 -7.61 -17.21 -9.59
CA LEU A 108 -7.97 -16.57 -10.86
C LEU A 108 -8.31 -15.08 -10.65
N GLY A 109 -9.13 -14.78 -9.63
CA GLY A 109 -9.47 -13.40 -9.27
C GLY A 109 -8.23 -12.57 -8.92
N LEU A 110 -7.28 -13.14 -8.17
CA LEU A 110 -5.98 -12.53 -7.89
C LEU A 110 -5.18 -12.26 -9.17
N LEU A 111 -5.11 -13.23 -10.09
CA LEU A 111 -4.39 -13.05 -11.36
C LEU A 111 -4.99 -11.92 -12.20
N ILE A 112 -6.31 -11.89 -12.35
CA ILE A 112 -7.02 -10.80 -13.05
C ILE A 112 -6.71 -9.46 -12.37
N PHE A 113 -6.76 -9.42 -11.04
CA PHE A 113 -6.49 -8.22 -10.28
C PHE A 113 -5.05 -7.72 -10.45
N ILE A 114 -4.06 -8.61 -10.51
CA ILE A 114 -2.65 -8.26 -10.79
C ILE A 114 -2.48 -7.71 -12.21
N CYS A 115 -3.20 -8.26 -13.21
CA CYS A 115 -3.20 -7.68 -14.56
C CYS A 115 -3.75 -6.24 -14.55
N CYS A 116 -4.84 -5.98 -13.82
CA CYS A 116 -5.35 -4.62 -13.61
C CYS A 116 -4.31 -3.73 -12.90
N GLN A 117 -3.58 -4.26 -11.91
CA GLN A 117 -2.50 -3.52 -11.24
C GLN A 117 -1.36 -3.15 -12.19
N GLY A 118 -1.00 -4.03 -13.13
CA GLY A 118 -0.05 -3.72 -14.22
C GLY A 118 -0.53 -2.56 -15.09
N LEU A 119 -1.82 -2.54 -15.44
CA LEU A 119 -2.44 -1.43 -16.17
C LEU A 119 -2.39 -0.12 -15.33
N PHE A 120 -2.73 -0.18 -14.04
CA PHE A 120 -2.59 1.00 -13.18
C PHE A 120 -1.14 1.48 -13.09
N GLY A 121 -0.16 0.56 -13.01
CA GLY A 121 1.27 0.89 -13.06
C GLY A 121 1.65 1.63 -14.35
N TYR A 122 1.16 1.20 -15.52
CA TYR A 122 1.30 1.94 -16.77
C TYR A 122 0.64 3.33 -16.71
N LEU A 123 -0.58 3.41 -16.17
CA LEU A 123 -1.31 4.68 -16.06
C LEU A 123 -0.64 5.67 -15.11
N THR A 124 0.12 5.23 -14.10
CA THR A 124 0.87 6.17 -13.23
C THR A 124 1.91 6.96 -14.03
N VAL A 125 2.55 6.35 -15.00
CA VAL A 125 3.54 7.01 -15.88
C VAL A 125 2.84 7.82 -16.97
N SER A 126 1.91 7.21 -17.72
CA SER A 126 1.25 7.86 -18.87
C SER A 126 0.38 9.06 -18.47
N LEU A 127 -0.19 9.05 -17.28
CA LEU A 127 -0.95 10.17 -16.70
C LEU A 127 -0.12 11.02 -15.73
N LYS A 128 1.22 10.95 -15.83
CA LYS A 128 2.18 11.82 -15.14
C LYS A 128 1.90 11.96 -13.64
N LEU A 129 1.74 10.81 -12.97
CA LEU A 129 1.48 10.67 -11.53
C LEU A 129 0.16 11.32 -11.05
N LEU A 130 -0.90 11.28 -11.87
CA LEU A 130 -2.22 11.77 -11.47
C LEU A 130 -2.61 11.15 -10.10
N PRO A 131 -2.85 11.96 -9.04
CA PRO A 131 -2.92 11.47 -7.66
C PRO A 131 -3.93 10.36 -7.43
N ILE A 132 -5.10 10.40 -8.05
CA ILE A 132 -6.10 9.34 -7.89
C ILE A 132 -5.62 8.01 -8.48
N ILE A 133 -4.90 8.02 -9.61
CA ILE A 133 -4.37 6.81 -10.26
C ILE A 133 -3.27 6.19 -9.39
N VAL A 134 -2.33 7.01 -8.88
CA VAL A 134 -1.28 6.53 -7.97
C VAL A 134 -1.89 5.99 -6.68
N THR A 135 -2.93 6.65 -6.15
CA THR A 135 -3.67 6.20 -4.96
C THR A 135 -4.31 4.83 -5.18
N LEU A 136 -5.02 4.64 -6.29
CA LEU A 136 -5.65 3.36 -6.61
C LEU A 136 -4.62 2.26 -6.87
N HIS A 137 -3.49 2.57 -7.52
CA HIS A 137 -2.39 1.63 -7.73
C HIS A 137 -1.78 1.16 -6.40
N LEU A 138 -1.48 2.08 -5.49
CA LEU A 138 -0.90 1.74 -4.18
C LEU A 138 -1.90 0.96 -3.32
N PHE A 139 -3.16 1.40 -3.27
CA PHE A 139 -4.23 0.69 -2.56
C PHE A 139 -4.46 -0.72 -3.12
N GLY A 140 -4.36 -0.87 -4.43
CA GLY A 140 -4.40 -2.16 -5.10
C GLY A 140 -3.22 -3.07 -4.74
N GLY A 141 -2.02 -2.53 -4.50
CA GLY A 141 -0.88 -3.28 -3.97
C GLY A 141 -1.20 -3.91 -2.62
N PHE A 142 -1.81 -3.18 -1.69
CA PHE A 142 -2.29 -3.70 -0.40
C PHE A 142 -3.38 -4.77 -0.57
N THR A 143 -4.27 -4.58 -1.55
CA THR A 143 -5.30 -5.58 -1.88
C THR A 143 -4.68 -6.86 -2.44
N THR A 144 -3.68 -6.75 -3.32
CA THR A 144 -2.92 -7.91 -3.84
C THR A 144 -2.27 -8.70 -2.70
N LEU A 145 -1.60 -8.02 -1.77
CA LEU A 145 -1.04 -8.62 -0.56
C LEU A 145 -2.11 -9.38 0.24
N THR A 146 -3.25 -8.74 0.49
CA THR A 146 -4.36 -9.32 1.25
C THR A 146 -4.96 -10.54 0.56
N LEU A 147 -5.05 -10.55 -0.78
CA LEU A 147 -5.54 -11.69 -1.56
C LEU A 147 -4.58 -12.88 -1.50
N PHE A 148 -3.26 -12.67 -1.63
CA PHE A 148 -2.28 -13.73 -1.41
C PHE A 148 -2.39 -14.29 0.01
N PHE A 149 -2.51 -13.43 1.00
CA PHE A 149 -2.65 -13.83 2.40
C PHE A 149 -3.97 -14.59 2.64
N TYR A 150 -5.06 -14.17 2.04
CA TYR A 150 -6.33 -14.90 2.12
C TYR A 150 -6.23 -16.31 1.54
N ILE A 151 -5.59 -16.47 0.37
CA ILE A 151 -5.35 -17.79 -0.24
C ILE A 151 -4.45 -18.64 0.67
N PHE A 152 -3.42 -18.04 1.28
CA PHE A 152 -2.56 -18.68 2.27
C PHE A 152 -3.36 -19.22 3.46
N LEU A 153 -4.22 -18.39 4.06
CA LEU A 153 -5.09 -18.80 5.18
C LEU A 153 -6.06 -19.91 4.79
N ARG A 154 -6.62 -19.86 3.58
CA ARG A 154 -7.57 -20.87 3.07
C ARG A 154 -6.92 -22.19 2.68
N SER A 155 -5.66 -22.16 2.29
CA SER A 155 -4.91 -23.37 1.89
C SER A 155 -4.18 -24.04 3.04
N GLY A 156 -3.99 -23.36 4.16
CA GLY A 156 -3.34 -23.88 5.36
C GLY A 156 -4.30 -24.58 6.32
N ASN A 157 -3.77 -25.56 7.05
CA ASN A 157 -4.50 -26.21 8.15
C ASN A 157 -4.18 -25.52 9.48
N PHE A 158 -4.59 -24.25 9.62
CA PHE A 158 -4.38 -23.50 10.84
C PHE A 158 -5.40 -23.89 11.91
N LYS A 159 -4.91 -24.11 13.15
CA LYS A 159 -5.79 -24.33 14.30
C LYS A 159 -6.74 -23.14 14.43
N SER A 160 -8.03 -23.39 14.43
CA SER A 160 -9.02 -22.34 14.66
C SER A 160 -8.97 -21.92 16.13
N VAL A 161 -8.76 -20.62 16.36
CA VAL A 161 -9.00 -20.03 17.67
C VAL A 161 -10.50 -19.82 17.78
N ASP A 162 -11.14 -20.33 18.83
CA ASP A 162 -12.58 -20.16 19.05
C ASP A 162 -12.89 -18.74 19.52
N VAL A 163 -13.02 -17.85 18.57
CA VAL A 163 -13.40 -16.43 18.79
C VAL A 163 -14.92 -16.22 18.73
N MET A 164 -15.69 -17.25 18.44
CA MET A 164 -17.16 -17.17 18.26
C MET A 164 -17.89 -16.71 19.52
N LYS A 165 -17.28 -16.92 20.69
CA LYS A 165 -17.85 -16.54 22.01
C LYS A 165 -17.60 -15.09 22.38
N ILE A 166 -16.82 -14.32 21.60
CA ILE A 166 -16.55 -12.91 21.88
C ILE A 166 -17.74 -12.05 21.41
N PRO A 167 -18.45 -11.39 22.33
CA PRO A 167 -19.64 -10.61 21.98
C PRO A 167 -19.30 -9.49 20.98
N HIS A 168 -20.14 -9.38 19.93
CA HIS A 168 -20.07 -8.34 18.89
C HIS A 168 -18.73 -8.31 18.09
N LEU A 169 -17.89 -9.34 18.17
CA LEU A 169 -16.59 -9.34 17.48
C LEU A 169 -16.72 -9.13 15.97
N LYS A 170 -17.74 -9.73 15.33
CA LYS A 170 -17.99 -9.56 13.88
C LYS A 170 -18.14 -8.08 13.50
N VAL A 171 -18.94 -7.35 14.26
CA VAL A 171 -19.22 -5.93 13.97
C VAL A 171 -18.00 -5.08 14.28
N ILE A 172 -17.39 -5.26 15.47
CA ILE A 172 -16.25 -4.45 15.91
C ILE A 172 -15.03 -4.67 14.97
N SER A 173 -14.76 -5.93 14.58
CA SER A 173 -13.66 -6.22 13.66
C SER A 173 -13.91 -5.68 12.26
N ALA A 174 -15.16 -5.72 11.77
CA ALA A 174 -15.53 -5.13 10.49
C ALA A 174 -15.38 -3.59 10.51
N VAL A 175 -15.84 -2.94 11.58
CA VAL A 175 -15.64 -1.49 11.77
C VAL A 175 -14.16 -1.13 11.82
N ALA A 176 -13.35 -1.89 12.57
CA ALA A 176 -11.90 -1.69 12.65
C ALA A 176 -11.23 -1.87 11.27
N PHE A 177 -11.66 -2.86 10.49
CA PHE A 177 -11.15 -3.11 9.15
C PHE A 177 -11.48 -1.95 8.20
N VAL A 178 -12.73 -1.49 8.18
CA VAL A 178 -13.15 -0.35 7.33
C VAL A 178 -12.43 0.94 7.76
N ALA A 179 -12.34 1.21 9.06
CA ALA A 179 -11.62 2.38 9.56
C ALA A 179 -10.14 2.36 9.18
N LEU A 180 -9.50 1.17 9.21
CA LEU A 180 -8.11 1.02 8.75
C LEU A 180 -7.99 1.25 7.25
N LEU A 181 -8.93 0.78 6.42
CA LEU A 181 -8.92 1.05 4.98
C LEU A 181 -9.04 2.56 4.69
N ILE A 182 -9.89 3.27 5.42
CA ILE A 182 -10.00 4.74 5.33
C ILE A 182 -8.67 5.40 5.73
N GLN A 183 -8.06 4.95 6.82
CA GLN A 183 -6.77 5.49 7.28
C GLN A 183 -5.65 5.25 6.25
N ILE A 184 -5.60 4.06 5.64
CA ILE A 184 -4.65 3.75 4.57
C ILE A 184 -4.90 4.67 3.38
N PHE A 185 -6.16 4.85 2.95
CA PHE A 185 -6.52 5.76 1.87
C PHE A 185 -6.04 7.19 2.14
N LEU A 186 -6.31 7.72 3.34
CA LEU A 186 -5.86 9.07 3.72
C LEU A 186 -4.34 9.19 3.75
N GLY A 187 -3.62 8.15 4.20
CA GLY A 187 -2.16 8.13 4.18
C GLY A 187 -1.59 8.12 2.75
N VAL A 188 -2.20 7.33 1.87
CA VAL A 188 -1.84 7.29 0.45
C VAL A 188 -2.15 8.63 -0.22
N TRP A 189 -3.33 9.21 0.05
CA TRP A 189 -3.73 10.52 -0.47
C TRP A 189 -2.79 11.63 0.02
N THR A 190 -2.32 11.55 1.26
CA THR A 190 -1.28 12.44 1.81
C THR A 190 0.03 12.32 1.03
N SER A 191 0.46 11.10 0.73
CA SER A 191 1.68 10.86 -0.06
C SER A 191 1.54 11.36 -1.50
N THR A 192 0.47 10.98 -2.20
CA THR A 192 0.29 11.25 -3.64
C THR A 192 0.11 12.75 -3.95
N ASN A 193 -0.41 13.52 -3.00
CA ASN A 193 -0.55 14.97 -3.12
C ASN A 193 0.61 15.76 -2.48
N TYR A 194 1.72 15.10 -2.10
CA TYR A 194 2.87 15.76 -1.46
C TYR A 194 2.49 16.56 -0.21
N ALA A 195 1.51 16.06 0.55
CA ALA A 195 0.99 16.71 1.75
C ALA A 195 1.70 16.27 3.04
N SER A 196 2.65 15.34 2.97
CA SER A 196 3.28 14.71 4.14
C SER A 196 3.99 15.71 5.08
N LEU A 197 4.47 16.82 4.56
CA LEU A 197 5.16 17.87 5.31
C LEU A 197 4.36 19.19 5.42
N ALA A 198 3.07 19.18 5.03
CA ALA A 198 2.22 20.35 5.15
C ALA A 198 1.99 20.79 6.61
N CYS A 199 2.01 19.82 7.55
CA CYS A 199 2.07 20.06 8.99
C CYS A 199 3.44 19.56 9.50
N ALA A 200 4.43 20.45 9.53
CA ALA A 200 5.81 20.09 9.90
C ALA A 200 6.05 20.00 11.42
N ASP A 201 5.06 20.35 12.22
CA ASP A 201 5.09 20.31 13.69
C ASP A 201 4.11 19.27 14.24
N PHE A 202 4.34 18.86 15.49
CA PHE A 202 3.52 17.89 16.22
C PHE A 202 3.50 18.24 17.72
N PRO A 203 2.35 18.23 18.42
CA PRO A 203 1.01 17.80 17.97
C PRO A 203 0.24 18.85 17.16
N THR A 204 0.69 20.09 17.11
CA THR A 204 0.12 21.19 16.33
C THR A 204 0.34 20.99 14.82
N CYS A 205 -0.28 21.85 14.03
CA CYS A 205 -0.04 21.99 12.59
C CYS A 205 0.09 23.48 12.28
N GLN A 206 1.25 23.92 11.81
CA GLN A 206 1.59 25.32 11.56
C GLN A 206 1.42 26.20 12.84
N GLY A 207 1.83 25.65 14.00
CA GLY A 207 1.77 26.34 15.30
C GLY A 207 0.39 26.41 15.95
N THR A 208 -0.65 25.85 15.33
CA THR A 208 -2.02 25.87 15.85
C THR A 208 -2.65 24.48 15.84
N TYR A 209 -3.68 24.26 16.69
CA TYR A 209 -4.47 23.02 16.69
C TYR A 209 -5.52 22.97 15.58
N ILE A 210 -5.95 24.11 15.07
CA ILE A 210 -6.91 24.23 13.96
C ILE A 210 -6.31 25.19 12.94
N PRO A 211 -5.50 24.69 11.99
CA PRO A 211 -4.89 25.51 10.93
C PRO A 211 -5.92 25.91 9.87
N GLU A 212 -5.52 26.83 8.99
CA GLU A 212 -6.30 27.11 7.77
C GLU A 212 -6.30 25.89 6.84
N MET A 213 -7.49 25.48 6.38
CA MET A 213 -7.69 24.26 5.60
C MET A 213 -8.65 24.48 4.43
N ASP A 214 -8.27 24.00 3.26
CA ASP A 214 -9.14 23.94 2.07
C ASP A 214 -9.50 22.49 1.76
N PHE A 215 -10.59 22.00 2.35
CA PHE A 215 -11.09 20.65 2.12
C PHE A 215 -11.62 20.44 0.69
N LYS A 216 -12.15 21.47 0.05
CA LYS A 216 -12.71 21.38 -1.30
C LYS A 216 -11.64 20.99 -2.31
N ASN A 217 -10.51 21.70 -2.31
CA ASN A 217 -9.40 21.42 -3.22
C ASN A 217 -8.57 20.22 -2.72
N GLY A 218 -8.37 20.07 -1.41
CA GLY A 218 -7.61 18.96 -0.81
C GLY A 218 -8.21 17.58 -1.11
N PHE A 219 -9.53 17.47 -1.20
CA PHE A 219 -10.23 16.21 -1.49
C PHE A 219 -10.93 16.19 -2.86
N ASN A 220 -10.47 17.02 -3.79
CA ASN A 220 -10.91 16.92 -5.19
C ASN A 220 -10.28 15.69 -5.85
N LEU A 221 -11.08 14.64 -6.04
CA LEU A 221 -10.66 13.40 -6.71
C LEU A 221 -10.61 13.52 -8.23
N TYR A 222 -11.25 14.54 -8.80
CA TYR A 222 -11.35 14.80 -10.25
C TYR A 222 -10.35 15.87 -10.67
N GLN A 223 -9.06 15.60 -10.42
CA GLN A 223 -7.97 16.49 -10.85
C GLN A 223 -7.78 16.42 -12.38
N GLU A 224 -7.28 17.50 -12.99
CA GLU A 224 -7.07 17.59 -14.43
C GLU A 224 -6.11 16.52 -14.94
N VAL A 225 -6.41 15.93 -16.11
CA VAL A 225 -5.49 15.05 -16.83
C VAL A 225 -4.59 15.90 -17.73
N GLY A 226 -3.27 15.69 -17.66
CA GLY A 226 -2.29 16.36 -18.52
C GLY A 226 -1.14 17.05 -17.78
N PRO A 227 -1.37 17.80 -16.67
CA PRO A 227 -0.27 18.32 -15.87
C PRO A 227 0.64 17.22 -15.34
N ASN A 228 1.91 17.59 -15.08
CA ASN A 228 2.84 16.74 -14.35
C ASN A 228 2.63 16.93 -12.85
N TYR A 229 2.24 15.87 -12.14
CA TYR A 229 1.96 15.89 -10.71
C TYR A 229 3.18 15.60 -9.83
N LEU A 230 4.36 15.46 -10.41
CA LEU A 230 5.60 15.36 -9.65
C LEU A 230 5.76 16.63 -8.78
N TYR A 231 6.04 16.45 -7.50
CA TYR A 231 6.10 17.48 -6.44
C TYR A 231 4.75 18.09 -6.03
N GLY A 232 3.63 17.64 -6.60
CA GLY A 232 2.28 18.07 -6.26
C GLY A 232 1.90 19.44 -6.81
N LEU A 233 0.61 19.64 -7.04
CA LEU A 233 0.07 20.91 -7.59
C LEU A 233 -0.87 21.64 -6.63
N LEU A 234 -1.23 21.01 -5.49
CA LEU A 234 -2.14 21.63 -4.53
C LEU A 234 -1.46 22.75 -3.75
N ASP A 235 -2.24 23.80 -3.46
CA ASP A 235 -1.84 24.87 -2.55
C ASP A 235 -1.70 24.39 -1.11
N ASN A 236 -0.96 25.15 -0.28
CA ASN A 236 -0.65 24.72 1.08
C ASN A 236 -1.90 24.46 1.95
N PRO A 237 -2.97 25.29 1.99
CA PRO A 237 -4.17 24.99 2.77
C PRO A 237 -4.86 23.68 2.38
N ALA A 238 -4.83 23.30 1.10
CA ALA A 238 -5.37 22.03 0.62
C ALA A 238 -4.53 20.84 1.09
N ARG A 239 -3.19 20.94 1.03
CA ARG A 239 -2.29 19.91 1.58
C ARG A 239 -2.43 19.79 3.11
N VAL A 240 -2.61 20.91 3.82
CA VAL A 240 -2.88 20.94 5.27
C VAL A 240 -4.17 20.19 5.58
N ALA A 241 -5.25 20.42 4.84
CA ALA A 241 -6.52 19.72 5.02
C ALA A 241 -6.36 18.19 4.91
N ILE A 242 -5.58 17.71 3.92
CA ILE A 242 -5.28 16.29 3.72
C ILE A 242 -4.50 15.73 4.91
N HIS A 243 -3.39 16.35 5.28
CA HIS A 243 -2.52 15.86 6.35
C HIS A 243 -3.23 15.87 7.71
N TYR A 244 -3.96 16.95 7.99
CA TYR A 244 -4.74 17.08 9.22
C TYR A 244 -5.81 15.99 9.32
N SER A 245 -6.54 15.71 8.25
CA SER A 245 -7.52 14.62 8.19
C SER A 245 -6.90 13.26 8.48
N HIS A 246 -5.70 12.99 7.95
CA HIS A 246 -4.96 11.75 8.21
C HIS A 246 -4.61 11.62 9.71
N ARG A 247 -4.19 12.70 10.38
CA ARG A 247 -3.90 12.72 11.81
C ARG A 247 -5.15 12.50 12.66
N VAL A 248 -6.24 13.21 12.37
CA VAL A 248 -7.53 13.05 13.10
C VAL A 248 -8.08 11.64 12.92
N SER A 249 -8.05 11.11 11.72
CA SER A 249 -8.48 9.74 11.44
C SER A 249 -7.62 8.71 12.19
N ALA A 250 -6.31 8.96 12.38
CA ALA A 250 -5.44 8.08 13.17
C ALA A 250 -5.85 8.02 14.65
N ILE A 251 -6.31 9.14 15.24
CA ILE A 251 -6.86 9.17 16.61
C ILE A 251 -8.13 8.33 16.69
N LEU A 252 -9.05 8.51 15.77
CA LEU A 252 -10.30 7.73 15.71
C LEU A 252 -10.03 6.24 15.53
N LEU A 253 -9.12 5.87 14.62
CA LEU A 253 -8.69 4.49 14.42
C LEU A 253 -8.08 3.90 15.70
N THR A 254 -7.26 4.66 16.41
CA THR A 254 -6.66 4.24 17.68
C THR A 254 -7.74 3.88 18.71
N ILE A 255 -8.79 4.70 18.85
CA ILE A 255 -9.92 4.43 19.76
C ILE A 255 -10.63 3.13 19.36
N ILE A 256 -10.91 2.94 18.07
CA ILE A 256 -11.56 1.73 17.55
C ILE A 256 -10.70 0.49 17.82
N PHE A 257 -9.38 0.60 17.64
CA PHE A 257 -8.45 -0.50 17.90
C PHE A 257 -8.35 -0.83 19.39
N LEU A 258 -8.36 0.17 20.28
CA LEU A 258 -8.38 -0.05 21.72
C LEU A 258 -9.64 -0.83 22.13
N ILE A 259 -10.81 -0.51 21.56
CA ILE A 259 -12.05 -1.26 21.77
C ILE A 259 -11.91 -2.70 21.25
N LEU A 260 -11.38 -2.92 20.05
CA LEU A 260 -11.17 -4.26 19.50
C LEU A 260 -10.19 -5.06 20.38
N MET A 261 -9.04 -4.47 20.74
CA MET A 261 -8.03 -5.11 21.57
C MET A 261 -8.56 -5.47 22.94
N SER A 262 -9.39 -4.62 23.60
CA SER A 262 -9.98 -4.94 24.89
C SER A 262 -10.87 -6.19 24.82
N LYS A 263 -11.63 -6.38 23.72
CA LYS A 263 -12.44 -7.60 23.52
C LYS A 263 -11.59 -8.84 23.29
N LEU A 264 -10.49 -8.72 22.56
CA LEU A 264 -9.59 -9.82 22.29
C LEU A 264 -8.75 -10.20 23.53
N TRP A 265 -8.34 -9.22 24.34
CA TRP A 265 -7.43 -9.40 25.48
C TRP A 265 -7.98 -10.35 26.54
N PHE A 266 -9.27 -10.22 26.85
CA PHE A 266 -9.95 -11.07 27.84
C PHE A 266 -10.50 -12.38 27.23
N SER A 267 -9.87 -12.87 26.19
CA SER A 267 -10.27 -14.10 25.48
C SER A 267 -9.06 -14.98 25.12
N VAL A 268 -9.33 -16.12 24.52
CA VAL A 268 -8.30 -17.01 23.96
C VAL A 268 -7.50 -16.35 22.79
N ALA A 269 -7.92 -15.19 22.34
CA ALA A 269 -7.29 -14.41 21.29
C ALA A 269 -6.36 -13.29 21.80
N ALA A 270 -6.00 -13.28 23.09
CA ALA A 270 -5.09 -12.29 23.69
C ALA A 270 -3.78 -12.09 22.90
N PRO A 271 -3.12 -13.11 22.31
CA PRO A 271 -1.95 -12.88 21.46
C PRO A 271 -2.23 -11.99 20.25
N MET A 272 -3.44 -12.04 19.68
CA MET A 272 -3.83 -11.16 18.57
C MET A 272 -3.98 -9.71 19.04
N ALA A 273 -4.52 -9.48 20.25
CA ALA A 273 -4.58 -8.15 20.85
C ALA A 273 -3.18 -7.58 21.06
N SER A 274 -2.24 -8.37 21.58
CA SER A 274 -0.84 -7.94 21.76
C SER A 274 -0.17 -7.58 20.43
N THR A 275 -0.36 -8.41 19.39
CA THR A 275 0.15 -8.13 18.04
C THR A 275 -0.40 -6.82 17.48
N LEU A 276 -1.71 -6.61 17.57
CA LEU A 276 -2.36 -5.36 17.13
C LEU A 276 -1.82 -4.15 17.91
N GLY A 277 -1.64 -4.29 19.23
CA GLY A 277 -1.11 -3.22 20.08
C GLY A 277 0.32 -2.82 19.71
N ILE A 278 1.20 -3.80 19.52
CA ILE A 278 2.60 -3.56 19.11
C ILE A 278 2.64 -2.88 17.74
N LEU A 279 1.90 -3.40 16.77
CA LEU A 279 1.87 -2.85 15.42
C LEU A 279 1.28 -1.43 15.41
N LEU A 280 0.20 -1.18 16.17
CA LEU A 280 -0.41 0.15 16.26
C LEU A 280 0.55 1.16 16.90
N LEU A 281 1.20 0.79 18.00
CA LEU A 281 2.19 1.65 18.66
C LEU A 281 3.35 1.96 17.73
N THR A 282 3.89 0.96 17.05
CA THR A 282 4.94 1.14 16.03
C THR A 282 4.48 2.06 14.91
N GLN A 283 3.26 1.89 14.40
CA GLN A 283 2.70 2.71 13.33
C GLN A 283 2.58 4.19 13.74
N ILE A 284 2.08 4.46 14.94
CA ILE A 284 1.96 5.83 15.48
C ILE A 284 3.35 6.44 15.65
N THR A 285 4.28 5.70 16.26
CA THR A 285 5.66 6.17 16.48
C THR A 285 6.35 6.53 15.15
N LEU A 286 6.28 5.65 14.14
CA LEU A 286 6.83 5.94 12.80
C LEU A 286 6.14 7.14 12.15
N GLY A 287 4.83 7.31 12.35
CA GLY A 287 4.09 8.48 11.86
C GLY A 287 4.57 9.80 12.48
N ILE A 288 4.79 9.81 13.79
CA ILE A 288 5.34 11.00 14.52
C ILE A 288 6.78 11.28 14.05
N ILE A 289 7.62 10.26 13.95
CA ILE A 289 9.01 10.40 13.48
C ILE A 289 9.04 10.97 12.06
N ASN A 290 8.14 10.55 11.16
CA ASN A 290 8.05 11.11 9.80
C ASN A 290 7.80 12.62 9.80
N VAL A 291 7.02 13.13 10.75
CA VAL A 291 6.76 14.57 10.88
C VAL A 291 7.97 15.29 11.50
N VAL A 292 8.41 14.81 12.66
CA VAL A 292 9.44 15.50 13.48
C VAL A 292 10.80 15.52 12.78
N TYR A 293 11.15 14.45 12.05
CA TYR A 293 12.44 14.31 11.36
C TYR A 293 12.36 14.49 9.85
N VAL A 294 11.32 15.19 9.37
CA VAL A 294 11.20 15.63 7.96
C VAL A 294 11.27 14.45 6.98
N LEU A 295 10.45 13.44 7.22
CA LEU A 295 10.21 12.29 6.35
C LEU A 295 11.47 11.44 6.04
N PRO A 296 12.17 10.87 7.05
CA PRO A 296 13.33 10.03 6.78
C PRO A 296 12.93 8.82 5.93
N LEU A 297 13.66 8.54 4.85
CA LEU A 297 13.31 7.54 3.84
C LEU A 297 12.95 6.17 4.43
N TYR A 298 13.81 5.61 5.27
CA TYR A 298 13.57 4.27 5.84
C TYR A 298 12.41 4.24 6.84
N VAL A 299 12.16 5.35 7.56
CA VAL A 299 11.03 5.48 8.47
C VAL A 299 9.72 5.55 7.69
N ALA A 300 9.69 6.30 6.60
CA ALA A 300 8.53 6.42 5.73
C ALA A 300 8.20 5.09 5.02
N ILE A 301 9.21 4.35 4.53
CA ILE A 301 9.02 2.99 4.01
C ILE A 301 8.49 2.06 5.12
N GLY A 302 9.10 2.11 6.31
CA GLY A 302 8.68 1.33 7.48
C GLY A 302 7.24 1.59 7.87
N HIS A 303 6.80 2.86 7.84
CA HIS A 303 5.42 3.26 8.12
C HIS A 303 4.42 2.60 7.15
N ASN A 304 4.75 2.54 5.86
CA ASN A 304 3.94 1.82 4.85
C ASN A 304 3.90 0.30 5.12
N LEU A 305 5.04 -0.31 5.47
CA LEU A 305 5.12 -1.74 5.72
C LEU A 305 4.38 -2.15 7.00
N VAL A 306 4.46 -1.34 8.06
CA VAL A 306 3.71 -1.59 9.29
C VAL A 306 2.20 -1.42 9.07
N ALA A 307 1.77 -0.47 8.22
CA ALA A 307 0.37 -0.37 7.81
C ALA A 307 -0.11 -1.64 7.08
N ALA A 308 0.75 -2.24 6.22
CA ALA A 308 0.46 -3.51 5.57
C ALA A 308 0.33 -4.67 6.58
N LEU A 309 1.21 -4.72 7.60
CA LEU A 309 1.12 -5.72 8.68
C LEU A 309 -0.15 -5.53 9.53
N LEU A 310 -0.50 -4.29 9.87
CA LEU A 310 -1.76 -3.98 10.55
C LEU A 310 -2.98 -4.46 9.75
N LEU A 311 -2.96 -4.23 8.42
CA LEU A 311 -4.03 -4.70 7.54
C LEU A 311 -4.17 -6.22 7.60
N LEU A 312 -3.07 -6.97 7.51
CA LEU A 312 -3.11 -8.44 7.60
C LEU A 312 -3.56 -8.92 8.99
N ALA A 313 -3.13 -8.23 10.06
CA ALA A 313 -3.53 -8.58 11.42
C ALA A 313 -5.04 -8.39 11.65
N VAL A 314 -5.60 -7.22 11.27
CA VAL A 314 -7.05 -6.96 11.36
C VAL A 314 -7.83 -7.86 10.43
N PHE A 315 -7.33 -8.12 9.20
CA PHE A 315 -7.93 -9.08 8.29
C PHE A 315 -8.00 -10.48 8.89
N SER A 316 -6.95 -10.91 9.62
CA SER A 316 -6.95 -12.21 10.33
C SER A 316 -8.04 -12.28 11.38
N VAL A 317 -8.24 -11.24 12.19
CA VAL A 317 -9.33 -11.16 13.17
C VAL A 317 -10.69 -11.25 12.47
N ASN A 318 -10.89 -10.49 11.39
CA ASN A 318 -12.11 -10.56 10.59
C ASN A 318 -12.34 -11.96 10.03
N HIS A 319 -11.32 -12.56 9.41
CA HIS A 319 -11.41 -13.88 8.83
C HIS A 319 -11.86 -14.91 9.86
N LEU A 320 -11.30 -14.88 11.09
CA LEU A 320 -11.70 -15.76 12.17
C LEU A 320 -13.11 -15.49 12.67
N ALA A 321 -13.49 -14.21 12.82
CA ALA A 321 -14.82 -13.82 13.30
C ALA A 321 -15.95 -14.24 12.34
N TRP A 322 -15.67 -14.27 11.02
CA TRP A 322 -16.65 -14.63 9.98
C TRP A 322 -16.53 -16.08 9.48
N LYS A 323 -15.53 -16.82 9.94
CA LYS A 323 -15.38 -18.25 9.62
C LYS A 323 -16.56 -19.01 10.26
N LYS A 324 -17.35 -19.69 9.40
CA LYS A 324 -18.44 -20.58 9.83
C LYS A 324 -17.88 -21.92 10.26
#